data_0ce5cb7529ddb6d557ebd57a9aca32ac
#
_entry.id   0ce5cb7529ddb6d557ebd57a9aca32ac
#
_cell.length_a   1.000
_cell.length_b   1.000
_cell.length_c   1.000
_cell.angle_alpha   90.00
_cell.angle_beta   90.00
_cell.angle_gamma   90.00
#
_symmetry.space_group_name_H-M   'P 1'
#
loop_
_entity.id
_entity.type
_entity.pdbx_description
1 polymer ?
#
loop_
_entity_poly.entity_id
_entity_poly.type
_entity_poly.pdbx_seq_one_letter_code
_entity_poly.pdbx_strand_id
1 'polypeptide(L)'
;VGVDIGCGMLTVNLGKIDIDFKKLDEVSHYIPSGTNVWKPDDKVPNFLPWDETTEVFDITNLACYDELQNVDRLNRSLGTLGSGNHFIEVDESSKGEKYLIIHTGSRNIGKQVAEIYQRKAIELARGRGDDIPDELCYLDGVYLKNYLHDIEICQNFAKRNRVKIFEIIYSMTGIPDGMAFHTIHNYIDTKEMILRKGAIAAHEGEKVLIPINMRDGS
;
A
#
# COMPACT_ATOMS: atom_id res chain seq x y z
N VAL A 1 -7.81 -5.22 10.78
CA VAL A 1 -6.85 -4.41 10.02
C VAL A 1 -7.31 -2.97 10.02
N GLY A 2 -6.38 -2.01 10.02
CA GLY A 2 -6.73 -0.59 9.83
C GLY A 2 -7.20 -0.29 8.41
N VAL A 3 -7.86 0.85 8.22
CA VAL A 3 -8.46 1.25 6.92
C VAL A 3 -7.48 1.35 5.75
N ASP A 4 -6.18 1.55 6.01
CA ASP A 4 -5.15 1.55 4.98
C ASP A 4 -4.51 0.15 4.87
N ILE A 5 -5.28 -0.80 4.34
CA ILE A 5 -4.88 -2.21 4.20
C ILE A 5 -3.63 -2.30 3.33
N GLY A 6 -2.63 -3.04 3.78
CA GLY A 6 -1.36 -3.22 3.05
C GLY A 6 -0.41 -2.03 3.13
N CYS A 7 -0.70 -1.03 4.03
CA CYS A 7 0.22 0.07 4.27
C CYS A 7 1.60 -0.45 4.64
N GLY A 8 2.62 0.11 4.02
CA GLY A 8 4.00 -0.33 4.17
C GLY A 8 4.95 0.45 3.26
N MET A 9 6.18 0.05 3.27
CA MET A 9 7.26 0.70 2.55
C MET A 9 7.84 -0.22 1.47
N LEU A 10 8.16 0.36 0.32
CA LEU A 10 9.09 -0.19 -0.65
C LEU A 10 10.43 0.52 -0.43
N THR A 11 11.47 -0.25 -0.20
CA THR A 11 12.84 0.25 -0.06
C THR A 11 13.68 -0.23 -1.24
N VAL A 12 14.31 0.69 -1.96
CA VAL A 12 15.17 0.39 -3.11
C VAL A 12 16.58 0.89 -2.82
N ASN A 13 17.56 -0.02 -2.81
CA ASN A 13 18.97 0.36 -2.65
C ASN A 13 19.50 0.90 -3.99
N LEU A 14 19.78 2.18 -4.05
CA LEU A 14 20.30 2.86 -5.24
C LEU A 14 21.84 2.78 -5.34
N GLY A 15 22.51 2.24 -4.30
CA GLY A 15 23.97 2.22 -4.23
C GLY A 15 24.57 3.59 -3.89
N LYS A 16 25.87 3.75 -4.22
CA LYS A 16 26.60 5.01 -4.00
C LYS A 16 26.50 5.86 -5.27
N ILE A 17 25.48 6.69 -5.33
CA ILE A 17 25.19 7.57 -6.46
C ILE A 17 24.98 9.01 -6.00
N ASP A 18 25.22 9.94 -6.90
CA ASP A 18 24.77 11.32 -6.77
C ASP A 18 23.33 11.41 -7.25
N ILE A 19 22.49 12.09 -6.47
CA ILE A 19 21.07 12.24 -6.75
C ILE A 19 20.78 13.67 -7.15
N ASP A 20 20.10 13.82 -8.29
CA ASP A 20 19.52 15.09 -8.70
C ASP A 20 18.21 15.35 -7.94
N PHE A 21 18.32 15.94 -6.76
CA PHE A 21 17.16 16.26 -5.92
C PHE A 21 16.18 17.21 -6.59
N LYS A 22 16.62 18.05 -7.55
CA LYS A 22 15.71 18.90 -8.29
C LYS A 22 14.78 18.10 -9.18
N LYS A 23 15.29 17.07 -9.85
CA LYS A 23 14.45 16.15 -10.63
C LYS A 23 13.49 15.36 -9.73
N LEU A 24 13.94 14.90 -8.56
CA LEU A 24 13.07 14.21 -7.61
C LEU A 24 11.93 15.11 -7.13
N ASP A 25 12.20 16.39 -6.87
CA ASP A 25 11.18 17.36 -6.48
C ASP A 25 10.16 17.57 -7.61
N GLU A 26 10.60 17.69 -8.86
CA GLU A 26 9.70 17.76 -10.02
C GLU A 26 8.79 16.52 -10.11
N VAL A 27 9.32 15.30 -9.87
CA VAL A 27 8.53 14.07 -9.84
C VAL A 27 7.54 14.05 -8.68
N SER A 28 7.92 14.57 -7.51
CA SER A 28 7.03 14.64 -6.35
C SER A 28 5.78 15.48 -6.64
N HIS A 29 5.90 16.51 -7.46
CA HIS A 29 4.77 17.33 -7.91
C HIS A 29 3.93 16.66 -9.00
N TYR A 30 4.53 15.73 -9.76
CA TYR A 30 3.84 14.97 -10.80
C TYR A 30 2.97 13.86 -10.23
N ILE A 31 3.42 13.16 -9.19
CA ILE A 31 2.70 12.06 -8.55
C ILE A 31 1.51 12.61 -7.74
N PRO A 32 0.25 12.20 -8.05
CA PRO A 32 -0.89 12.68 -7.30
C PRO A 32 -0.80 12.31 -5.82
N SER A 33 -1.04 13.29 -4.95
CA SER A 33 -1.01 13.14 -3.50
C SER A 33 -2.33 13.57 -2.85
N GLY A 34 -2.46 13.36 -1.55
CA GLY A 34 -3.70 13.65 -0.83
C GLY A 34 -4.85 12.77 -1.29
N THR A 35 -5.97 13.38 -1.60
CA THR A 35 -7.13 12.71 -2.17
C THR A 35 -7.10 12.61 -3.69
N ASN A 36 -6.10 13.22 -4.36
CA ASN A 36 -6.02 13.23 -5.81
C ASN A 36 -5.70 11.84 -6.38
N VAL A 37 -6.18 11.62 -7.60
CA VAL A 37 -5.88 10.47 -8.44
C VAL A 37 -5.55 10.94 -9.85
N TRP A 38 -5.01 10.08 -10.69
CA TRP A 38 -4.75 10.40 -12.10
C TRP A 38 -6.04 10.86 -12.79
N LYS A 39 -5.89 11.84 -13.69
CA LYS A 39 -6.99 12.24 -14.58
C LYS A 39 -7.13 11.22 -15.72
N PRO A 40 -8.29 11.13 -16.38
CA PRO A 40 -8.48 10.17 -17.47
C PRO A 40 -7.46 10.29 -18.61
N ASP A 41 -6.99 11.50 -18.88
CA ASP A 41 -6.05 11.80 -19.98
C ASP A 41 -4.58 11.85 -19.54
N ASP A 42 -4.28 11.61 -18.26
CA ASP A 42 -2.90 11.61 -17.77
C ASP A 42 -2.15 10.41 -18.36
N LYS A 43 -0.97 10.69 -18.91
CA LYS A 43 -0.05 9.66 -19.42
C LYS A 43 0.79 9.11 -18.27
N VAL A 44 0.25 8.16 -17.55
CA VAL A 44 1.02 7.49 -16.49
C VAL A 44 2.07 6.59 -17.14
N PRO A 45 3.36 6.78 -16.87
CA PRO A 45 4.40 5.91 -17.43
C PRO A 45 4.11 4.45 -17.13
N ASN A 46 4.11 3.62 -18.18
CA ASN A 46 4.04 2.17 -18.07
C ASN A 46 5.44 1.63 -18.30
N PHE A 47 6.13 1.24 -17.25
CA PHE A 47 7.45 0.64 -17.34
C PHE A 47 7.47 -0.73 -16.73
N LEU A 48 8.12 -1.61 -17.46
CA LEU A 48 8.68 -2.94 -17.19
C LEU A 48 7.94 -3.83 -16.18
N PRO A 49 7.75 -5.07 -16.54
CA PRO A 49 7.36 -6.11 -15.59
C PRO A 49 8.55 -6.33 -14.63
N TRP A 50 8.49 -5.73 -13.47
CA TRP A 50 9.48 -5.96 -12.41
C TRP A 50 9.39 -7.37 -11.85
N ASP A 51 8.34 -8.04 -12.11
CA ASP A 51 8.13 -9.45 -11.83
C ASP A 51 6.86 -9.87 -12.58
N GLU A 52 7.00 -10.84 -13.48
CA GLU A 52 5.85 -11.51 -14.10
C GLU A 52 4.94 -12.18 -13.05
N THR A 53 5.41 -12.28 -11.80
CA THR A 53 4.67 -12.80 -10.65
C THR A 53 3.85 -11.73 -9.92
N THR A 54 3.89 -10.44 -10.31
CA THR A 54 2.93 -9.47 -9.75
C THR A 54 1.55 -9.83 -10.26
N GLU A 55 0.79 -10.52 -9.43
CA GLU A 55 -0.59 -10.88 -9.66
C GLU A 55 -1.35 -9.67 -10.23
N VAL A 56 -2.03 -9.90 -11.35
CA VAL A 56 -2.82 -8.87 -12.01
C VAL A 56 -3.88 -8.44 -11.01
N PHE A 57 -3.72 -7.21 -10.50
CA PHE A 57 -4.74 -6.62 -9.64
C PHE A 57 -5.97 -6.32 -10.48
N ASP A 58 -7.06 -6.95 -10.15
CA ASP A 58 -8.37 -6.68 -10.73
C ASP A 58 -9.38 -6.43 -9.61
N ILE A 59 -9.84 -5.18 -9.51
CA ILE A 59 -10.82 -4.76 -8.51
C ILE A 59 -12.15 -5.52 -8.63
N THR A 60 -12.47 -6.04 -9.82
CA THR A 60 -13.71 -6.80 -10.04
C THR A 60 -13.72 -8.15 -9.33
N ASN A 61 -12.56 -8.64 -8.89
CA ASN A 61 -12.43 -9.86 -8.12
C ASN A 61 -12.77 -9.70 -6.63
N LEU A 62 -12.99 -8.46 -6.15
CA LEU A 62 -13.42 -8.25 -4.77
C LEU A 62 -14.81 -8.84 -4.54
N ALA A 63 -14.98 -9.63 -3.49
CA ALA A 63 -16.26 -10.19 -3.12
C ALA A 63 -17.30 -9.08 -2.75
N CYS A 64 -16.82 -7.92 -2.30
CA CYS A 64 -17.64 -6.75 -2.04
C CYS A 64 -17.70 -5.75 -3.20
N TYR A 65 -17.33 -6.15 -4.42
CA TYR A 65 -17.23 -5.25 -5.58
C TYR A 65 -18.48 -4.41 -5.82
N ASP A 66 -19.67 -5.01 -5.74
CA ASP A 66 -20.95 -4.34 -5.99
C ASP A 66 -21.29 -3.26 -4.94
N GLU A 67 -20.62 -3.27 -3.78
CA GLU A 67 -20.77 -2.25 -2.74
C GLU A 67 -19.78 -1.09 -2.87
N LEU A 68 -18.80 -1.19 -3.78
CA LEU A 68 -17.79 -0.14 -3.99
C LEU A 68 -18.40 1.08 -4.68
N GLN A 69 -17.88 2.24 -4.31
CA GLN A 69 -18.28 3.51 -4.87
C GLN A 69 -17.15 4.11 -5.72
N ASN A 70 -17.54 4.76 -6.84
CA ASN A 70 -16.59 5.46 -7.72
C ASN A 70 -15.44 4.57 -8.23
N VAL A 71 -15.77 3.37 -8.72
CA VAL A 71 -14.81 2.35 -9.19
C VAL A 71 -13.77 2.91 -10.17
N ASP A 72 -14.19 3.74 -11.14
CA ASP A 72 -13.26 4.39 -12.07
C ASP A 72 -12.19 5.22 -11.33
N ARG A 73 -12.59 5.96 -10.29
CA ARG A 73 -11.65 6.71 -9.45
C ARG A 73 -10.72 5.79 -8.65
N LEU A 74 -11.21 4.65 -8.17
CA LEU A 74 -10.39 3.66 -7.47
C LEU A 74 -9.30 3.12 -8.41
N ASN A 75 -9.63 2.74 -9.63
CA ASN A 75 -8.67 2.28 -10.63
C ASN A 75 -7.60 3.33 -10.93
N ARG A 76 -7.98 4.62 -11.01
CA ARG A 76 -7.05 5.74 -11.24
C ARG A 76 -6.20 6.12 -10.02
N SER A 77 -6.35 5.43 -8.90
CA SER A 77 -5.53 5.65 -7.71
C SER A 77 -4.22 4.86 -7.69
N LEU A 78 -4.01 3.94 -8.63
CA LEU A 78 -2.75 3.19 -8.73
C LEU A 78 -1.59 4.14 -9.13
N GLY A 79 -0.48 4.07 -8.43
CA GLY A 79 0.66 4.96 -8.64
C GLY A 79 0.46 6.35 -8.03
N THR A 80 -0.37 6.47 -6.99
CA THR A 80 -0.58 7.73 -6.25
C THR A 80 -0.14 7.61 -4.80
N LEU A 81 0.41 8.69 -4.24
CA LEU A 81 1.02 8.66 -2.91
C LEU A 81 -0.01 8.59 -1.79
N GLY A 82 -1.00 9.46 -1.80
CA GLY A 82 -1.95 9.59 -0.70
C GLY A 82 -1.63 10.71 0.25
N SER A 83 -2.15 10.60 1.47
CA SER A 83 -2.02 11.61 2.53
C SER A 83 -1.73 10.97 3.88
N GLY A 84 -1.65 11.81 4.90
CA GLY A 84 -1.32 11.37 6.25
C GLY A 84 0.17 11.19 6.42
N ASN A 85 0.59 10.00 6.85
CA ASN A 85 1.98 9.65 7.05
C ASN A 85 2.66 9.02 5.81
N HIS A 86 2.05 9.14 4.63
CA HIS A 86 2.65 8.66 3.39
C HIS A 86 3.72 9.63 2.89
N PHE A 87 4.85 9.07 2.42
CA PHE A 87 5.99 9.87 1.97
C PHE A 87 6.80 9.14 0.88
N ILE A 88 7.64 9.91 0.22
CA ILE A 88 8.73 9.45 -0.64
C ILE A 88 9.97 10.17 -0.13
N GLU A 89 10.99 9.42 0.25
CA GLU A 89 12.24 9.99 0.78
C GLU A 89 13.46 9.25 0.23
N VAL A 90 14.61 9.89 0.34
CA VAL A 90 15.91 9.29 0.07
C VAL A 90 16.76 9.40 1.31
N ASP A 91 17.14 8.26 1.85
CA ASP A 91 18.04 8.14 2.99
C ASP A 91 19.46 7.76 2.55
N GLU A 92 20.42 8.05 3.41
CA GLU A 92 21.81 7.65 3.21
C GLU A 92 22.29 6.81 4.40
N SER A 93 22.84 5.64 4.10
CA SER A 93 23.49 4.81 5.10
C SER A 93 24.85 5.39 5.55
N SER A 94 25.35 4.92 6.68
CA SER A 94 26.70 5.26 7.18
C SER A 94 27.83 4.88 6.20
N LYS A 95 27.54 4.03 5.21
CA LYS A 95 28.46 3.63 4.14
C LYS A 95 28.35 4.50 2.89
N GLY A 96 27.47 5.49 2.88
CA GLY A 96 27.20 6.38 1.73
C GLY A 96 26.33 5.74 0.64
N GLU A 97 25.62 4.64 0.93
CA GLU A 97 24.62 4.08 0.01
C GLU A 97 23.31 4.83 0.16
N LYS A 98 22.67 5.15 -0.95
CA LYS A 98 21.37 5.82 -1.00
C LYS A 98 20.26 4.79 -1.07
N TYR A 99 19.15 5.07 -0.38
CA TYR A 99 17.95 4.26 -0.38
C TYR A 99 16.74 5.13 -0.70
N LEU A 100 16.00 4.77 -1.74
CA LEU A 100 14.70 5.37 -2.01
C LEU A 100 13.64 4.60 -1.24
N ILE A 101 12.85 5.31 -0.44
CA ILE A 101 11.79 4.75 0.39
C ILE A 101 10.46 5.34 -0.05
N ILE A 102 9.49 4.47 -0.34
CA ILE A 102 8.14 4.84 -0.76
C ILE A 102 7.15 4.23 0.23
N HIS A 103 6.53 5.09 1.04
CA HIS A 103 5.55 4.70 2.04
C HIS A 103 4.14 5.04 1.57
N THR A 104 3.33 4.03 1.26
CA THR A 104 1.90 4.16 0.91
C THR A 104 1.19 2.83 1.02
N GLY A 105 -0.14 2.83 0.89
CA GLY A 105 -1.01 1.67 1.07
C GLY A 105 -2.02 1.48 -0.07
N SER A 106 -3.16 0.88 0.25
CA SER A 106 -4.21 0.50 -0.70
C SER A 106 -5.15 1.64 -1.09
N ARG A 107 -4.85 2.86 -0.69
CA ARG A 107 -5.61 4.04 -1.04
C ARG A 107 -7.09 3.89 -0.58
N ASN A 108 -8.02 4.52 -1.32
CA ASN A 108 -9.44 4.46 -0.97
C ASN A 108 -10.07 3.07 -1.18
N ILE A 109 -9.43 2.16 -1.91
CA ILE A 109 -9.91 0.78 -2.08
C ILE A 109 -9.94 0.08 -0.74
N GLY A 110 -8.80 0.00 -0.03
CA GLY A 110 -8.73 -0.64 1.28
C GLY A 110 -9.62 0.02 2.32
N LYS A 111 -9.76 1.36 2.26
CA LYS A 111 -10.68 2.08 3.14
C LYS A 111 -12.12 1.60 2.93
N GLN A 112 -12.61 1.55 1.69
CA GLN A 112 -13.98 1.11 1.40
C GLN A 112 -14.18 -0.35 1.80
N VAL A 113 -13.25 -1.24 1.48
CA VAL A 113 -13.30 -2.65 1.90
C VAL A 113 -13.40 -2.76 3.43
N ALA A 114 -12.54 -2.06 4.17
CA ALA A 114 -12.57 -2.08 5.63
C ALA A 114 -13.92 -1.58 6.19
N GLU A 115 -14.46 -0.49 5.64
CA GLU A 115 -15.74 0.10 6.08
C GLU A 115 -16.95 -0.79 5.74
N ILE A 116 -16.95 -1.44 4.57
CA ILE A 116 -17.99 -2.39 4.17
C ILE A 116 -18.03 -3.57 5.15
N TYR A 117 -16.89 -4.19 5.41
CA TYR A 117 -16.86 -5.35 6.31
C TYR A 117 -17.04 -5.00 7.79
N GLN A 118 -16.62 -3.80 8.23
CA GLN A 118 -16.95 -3.31 9.57
C GLN A 118 -18.48 -3.15 9.73
N ARG A 119 -19.14 -2.51 8.78
CA ARG A 119 -20.61 -2.39 8.78
C ARG A 119 -21.28 -3.75 8.79
N LYS A 120 -20.81 -4.70 7.98
CA LYS A 120 -21.31 -6.07 7.95
C LYS A 120 -21.15 -6.79 9.29
N ALA A 121 -20.01 -6.64 9.96
CA ALA A 121 -19.75 -7.21 11.27
C ALA A 121 -20.74 -6.67 12.32
N ILE A 122 -21.01 -5.37 12.30
CA ILE A 122 -21.99 -4.72 13.19
C ILE A 122 -23.42 -5.26 12.93
N GLU A 123 -23.83 -5.33 11.66
CA GLU A 123 -25.14 -5.88 11.27
C GLU A 123 -25.32 -7.32 11.77
N LEU A 124 -24.30 -8.17 11.61
CA LEU A 124 -24.33 -9.56 12.08
C LEU A 124 -24.40 -9.65 13.62
N ALA A 125 -23.62 -8.84 14.33
CA ALA A 125 -23.64 -8.79 15.80
C ALA A 125 -25.04 -8.38 16.31
N ARG A 126 -25.62 -7.34 15.72
CA ARG A 126 -26.99 -6.90 16.07
C ARG A 126 -28.04 -7.97 15.74
N GLY A 127 -27.92 -8.68 14.60
CA GLY A 127 -28.78 -9.77 14.20
C GLY A 127 -28.73 -10.97 15.14
N ARG A 128 -27.57 -11.22 15.79
CA ARG A 128 -27.40 -12.26 16.82
C ARG A 128 -27.88 -11.82 18.20
N GLY A 129 -28.09 -10.52 18.40
CA GLY A 129 -28.41 -9.94 19.71
C GLY A 129 -27.20 -9.77 20.62
N ASP A 130 -25.99 -9.67 20.02
CA ASP A 130 -24.76 -9.45 20.77
C ASP A 130 -24.76 -8.05 21.39
N ASP A 131 -24.46 -7.96 22.69
CA ASP A 131 -24.26 -6.69 23.41
C ASP A 131 -22.76 -6.37 23.51
N ILE A 132 -22.14 -6.04 22.35
CA ILE A 132 -20.74 -5.70 22.24
C ILE A 132 -20.57 -4.34 21.52
N PRO A 133 -19.51 -3.57 21.84
CA PRO A 133 -19.16 -2.34 21.11
C PRO A 133 -18.95 -2.60 19.62
N ASP A 134 -19.28 -1.60 18.79
CA ASP A 134 -19.14 -1.71 17.32
C ASP A 134 -17.71 -2.05 16.87
N GLU A 135 -16.71 -1.55 17.59
CA GLU A 135 -15.29 -1.82 17.31
C GLU A 135 -14.86 -3.26 17.60
N LEU A 136 -15.63 -3.99 18.39
CA LEU A 136 -15.38 -5.39 18.74
C LEU A 136 -16.26 -6.38 17.97
N CYS A 137 -17.14 -5.87 17.09
CA CYS A 137 -17.92 -6.72 16.21
C CYS A 137 -17.01 -7.49 15.25
N TYR A 138 -17.34 -8.74 15.01
CA TYR A 138 -16.52 -9.66 14.24
C TYR A 138 -17.30 -10.35 13.12
N LEU A 139 -16.57 -10.87 12.15
CA LEU A 139 -17.07 -11.67 11.05
C LEU A 139 -16.83 -13.15 11.31
N ASP A 140 -17.71 -13.99 10.83
CA ASP A 140 -17.57 -15.43 10.81
C ASP A 140 -18.04 -16.03 9.48
N GLY A 141 -17.89 -17.34 9.32
CA GLY A 141 -18.41 -18.11 8.20
C GLY A 141 -17.97 -17.55 6.84
N VAL A 142 -18.93 -17.38 5.94
CA VAL A 142 -18.71 -16.90 4.57
C VAL A 142 -18.21 -15.45 4.55
N TYR A 143 -18.67 -14.61 5.46
CA TYR A 143 -18.26 -13.20 5.50
C TYR A 143 -16.81 -13.04 5.93
N LEU A 144 -16.32 -13.84 6.87
CA LEU A 144 -14.92 -13.87 7.22
C LEU A 144 -14.07 -14.33 6.02
N LYS A 145 -14.50 -15.38 5.31
CA LYS A 145 -13.79 -15.88 4.11
C LYS A 145 -13.69 -14.81 3.02
N ASN A 146 -14.80 -14.13 2.74
CA ASN A 146 -14.82 -13.04 1.75
C ASN A 146 -13.94 -11.87 2.18
N TYR A 147 -13.96 -11.51 3.47
CA TYR A 147 -13.10 -10.45 3.99
C TYR A 147 -11.60 -10.76 3.85
N LEU A 148 -11.19 -11.98 4.19
CA LEU A 148 -9.79 -12.41 4.04
C LEU A 148 -9.36 -12.40 2.57
N HIS A 149 -10.22 -12.84 1.65
CA HIS A 149 -9.98 -12.75 0.21
C HIS A 149 -9.80 -11.29 -0.24
N ASP A 150 -10.70 -10.40 0.14
CA ASP A 150 -10.65 -9.00 -0.27
C ASP A 150 -9.48 -8.24 0.35
N ILE A 151 -9.07 -8.61 1.58
CA ILE A 151 -7.85 -8.10 2.21
C ILE A 151 -6.60 -8.45 1.39
N GLU A 152 -6.51 -9.68 0.91
CA GLU A 152 -5.37 -10.12 0.09
C GLU A 152 -5.27 -9.31 -1.21
N ILE A 153 -6.39 -9.07 -1.88
CA ILE A 153 -6.47 -8.20 -3.06
C ILE A 153 -6.00 -6.78 -2.72
N CYS A 154 -6.46 -6.20 -1.59
CA CYS A 154 -6.03 -4.87 -1.16
C CYS A 154 -4.53 -4.80 -0.82
N GLN A 155 -3.98 -5.84 -0.20
CA GLN A 155 -2.56 -5.94 0.11
C GLN A 155 -1.71 -5.99 -1.18
N ASN A 156 -2.15 -6.76 -2.17
CA ASN A 156 -1.52 -6.83 -3.49
C ASN A 156 -1.61 -5.49 -4.23
N PHE A 157 -2.76 -4.81 -4.18
CA PHE A 157 -2.88 -3.45 -4.71
C PHE A 157 -1.88 -2.49 -4.05
N ALA A 158 -1.77 -2.50 -2.72
CA ALA A 158 -0.84 -1.62 -2.00
C ALA A 158 0.61 -1.88 -2.38
N LYS A 159 0.99 -3.16 -2.54
CA LYS A 159 2.32 -3.56 -3.05
C LYS A 159 2.54 -3.00 -4.47
N ARG A 160 1.58 -3.20 -5.37
CA ARG A 160 1.65 -2.70 -6.74
C ARG A 160 1.65 -1.18 -6.81
N ASN A 161 0.93 -0.50 -5.92
CA ASN A 161 0.91 0.96 -5.82
C ASN A 161 2.32 1.52 -5.56
N ARG A 162 3.05 0.95 -4.60
CA ARG A 162 4.44 1.34 -4.30
C ARG A 162 5.38 1.10 -5.49
N VAL A 163 5.27 -0.06 -6.12
CA VAL A 163 6.07 -0.38 -7.33
C VAL A 163 5.76 0.59 -8.45
N LYS A 164 4.49 0.93 -8.67
CA LYS A 164 4.09 1.90 -9.72
C LYS A 164 4.65 3.30 -9.48
N ILE A 165 4.69 3.75 -8.23
CA ILE A 165 5.35 5.01 -7.88
C ILE A 165 6.85 4.94 -8.19
N PHE A 166 7.52 3.83 -7.85
CA PHE A 166 8.93 3.64 -8.22
C PHE A 166 9.15 3.67 -9.73
N GLU A 167 8.31 2.99 -10.51
CA GLU A 167 8.38 3.00 -11.98
C GLU A 167 8.29 4.43 -12.55
N ILE A 168 7.42 5.27 -11.99
CA ILE A 168 7.28 6.67 -12.38
C ILE A 168 8.57 7.45 -12.06
N ILE A 169 9.09 7.31 -10.84
CA ILE A 169 10.32 7.98 -10.42
C ILE A 169 11.48 7.53 -11.31
N TYR A 170 11.65 6.22 -11.52
CA TYR A 170 12.67 5.63 -12.37
C TYR A 170 12.62 6.21 -13.78
N SER A 171 11.44 6.24 -14.41
CA SER A 171 11.28 6.72 -15.78
C SER A 171 11.59 8.21 -15.96
N MET A 172 11.32 9.01 -14.94
CA MET A 172 11.50 10.46 -15.02
C MET A 172 12.89 10.92 -14.59
N THR A 173 13.56 10.18 -13.71
CA THR A 173 14.85 10.59 -13.14
C THR A 173 16.04 9.81 -13.69
N GLY A 174 15.83 8.57 -14.14
CA GLY A 174 16.88 7.66 -14.54
C GLY A 174 17.70 7.11 -13.36
N ILE A 175 17.16 7.14 -12.13
CA ILE A 175 17.83 6.48 -11.00
C ILE A 175 17.96 4.96 -11.25
N PRO A 176 18.97 4.27 -10.68
CA PRO A 176 19.13 2.84 -10.91
C PRO A 176 17.99 2.02 -10.27
N ASP A 177 17.70 0.87 -10.86
CA ASP A 177 16.85 -0.19 -10.34
C ASP A 177 17.68 -1.12 -9.45
N GLY A 178 17.86 -0.73 -8.20
CA GLY A 178 18.62 -1.53 -7.25
C GLY A 178 17.81 -2.65 -6.59
N MET A 179 18.48 -3.38 -5.68
CA MET A 179 17.78 -4.39 -4.87
C MET A 179 16.63 -3.75 -4.08
N ALA A 180 15.44 -4.30 -4.22
CA ALA A 180 14.23 -3.79 -3.57
C ALA A 180 13.63 -4.83 -2.62
N PHE A 181 13.00 -4.34 -1.54
CA PHE A 181 12.21 -5.17 -0.63
C PHE A 181 11.05 -4.36 -0.04
N HIS A 182 10.02 -5.08 0.40
CA HIS A 182 8.84 -4.49 1.04
C HIS A 182 8.85 -4.75 2.54
N THR A 183 8.44 -3.73 3.32
CA THR A 183 8.14 -3.86 4.74
C THR A 183 6.71 -3.41 4.98
N ILE A 184 5.81 -4.34 5.32
CA ILE A 184 4.37 -4.09 5.46
C ILE A 184 4.03 -4.07 6.95
N HIS A 185 3.25 -3.09 7.39
CA HIS A 185 2.93 -2.89 8.81
C HIS A 185 1.43 -2.74 9.11
N ASN A 186 0.56 -2.99 8.14
CA ASN A 186 -0.90 -3.04 8.34
C ASN A 186 -1.51 -4.11 7.44
N TYR A 187 -1.50 -5.37 7.91
CA TYR A 187 -1.91 -6.51 7.10
C TYR A 187 -2.38 -7.70 7.94
N ILE A 188 -3.01 -8.66 7.27
CA ILE A 188 -3.25 -10.00 7.80
C ILE A 188 -2.37 -10.97 7.01
N ASP A 189 -1.56 -11.73 7.73
CA ASP A 189 -0.98 -12.95 7.19
C ASP A 189 -2.07 -14.03 7.19
N THR A 190 -2.60 -14.32 6.01
CA THR A 190 -3.71 -15.28 5.87
C THR A 190 -3.29 -16.73 6.03
N LYS A 191 -1.98 -17.02 6.00
CA LYS A 191 -1.43 -18.37 6.24
C LYS A 191 -1.26 -18.64 7.73
N GLU A 192 -0.66 -17.67 8.42
CA GLU A 192 -0.42 -17.77 9.87
C GLU A 192 -1.60 -17.26 10.70
N MET A 193 -2.56 -16.60 10.06
CA MET A 193 -3.70 -15.92 10.70
C MET A 193 -3.24 -14.89 11.75
N ILE A 194 -2.19 -14.15 11.42
CA ILE A 194 -1.64 -13.09 12.27
C ILE A 194 -2.00 -11.74 11.69
N LEU A 195 -2.69 -10.93 12.50
CA LEU A 195 -2.97 -9.53 12.19
C LEU A 195 -1.85 -8.64 12.74
N ARG A 196 -1.28 -7.79 11.88
CA ARG A 196 -0.31 -6.77 12.27
C ARG A 196 -0.82 -5.39 11.93
N LYS A 197 -0.76 -4.47 12.90
CA LYS A 197 -1.11 -3.05 12.73
C LYS A 197 -0.06 -2.20 13.43
N GLY A 198 0.71 -1.42 12.67
CA GLY A 198 1.88 -0.68 13.18
C GLY A 198 3.02 -1.60 13.60
N ALA A 199 3.04 -2.83 13.13
CA ALA A 199 4.04 -3.84 13.40
C ALA A 199 4.38 -4.61 12.13
N ILE A 200 5.63 -5.04 12.01
CA ILE A 200 6.15 -5.80 10.88
C ILE A 200 6.43 -7.26 11.29
N ALA A 201 6.49 -8.16 10.31
CA ALA A 201 7.20 -9.42 10.48
C ALA A 201 8.70 -9.14 10.39
N ALA A 202 9.50 -9.85 11.16
CA ALA A 202 10.95 -9.82 11.10
C ALA A 202 11.47 -11.23 11.43
N HIS A 203 11.59 -12.07 10.41
CA HIS A 203 12.11 -13.41 10.53
C HIS A 203 13.65 -13.39 10.41
N GLU A 204 14.30 -14.44 10.87
CA GLU A 204 15.76 -14.56 10.77
C GLU A 204 16.22 -14.43 9.30
N GLY A 205 17.14 -13.49 9.03
CA GLY A 205 17.68 -13.21 7.71
C GLY A 205 16.78 -12.32 6.81
N GLU A 206 15.60 -11.94 7.26
CA GLU A 206 14.71 -11.03 6.54
C GLU A 206 15.23 -9.58 6.63
N LYS A 207 15.27 -8.88 5.49
CA LYS A 207 15.55 -7.44 5.46
C LYS A 207 14.27 -6.68 5.71
N VAL A 208 14.31 -5.80 6.69
CA VAL A 208 13.18 -4.94 7.06
C VAL A 208 13.65 -3.51 7.25
N LEU A 209 12.74 -2.57 7.03
CA LEU A 209 12.93 -1.15 7.31
C LEU A 209 12.01 -0.76 8.47
N ILE A 210 12.58 -0.14 9.51
CA ILE A 210 11.84 0.36 10.66
C ILE A 210 12.02 1.88 10.69
N PRO A 211 10.99 2.67 10.35
CA PRO A 211 11.09 4.12 10.47
C PRO A 211 11.23 4.52 11.95
N ILE A 212 12.21 5.36 12.24
CA ILE A 212 12.43 5.87 13.60
C ILE A 212 11.36 6.92 13.91
N ASN A 213 11.25 7.92 13.05
CA ASN A 213 10.18 8.90 13.06
C ASN A 213 10.18 9.66 11.72
N MET A 214 9.10 10.39 11.44
CA MET A 214 8.98 11.11 10.16
C MET A 214 9.92 12.33 10.05
N ARG A 215 10.58 12.72 11.13
CA ARG A 215 11.49 13.87 11.14
C ARG A 215 12.93 13.44 10.85
N ASP A 216 13.35 12.30 11.37
CA ASP A 216 14.74 11.88 11.40
C ASP A 216 15.04 10.74 10.41
N GLY A 217 14.05 10.37 9.57
CA GLY A 217 14.17 9.32 8.55
C GLY A 217 13.97 7.90 9.09
N SER A 218 14.48 6.94 8.36
CA SER A 218 14.25 5.49 8.60
C SER A 218 15.56 4.72 8.74
#